data_0f69db3343163cd4fd4c065feac7d7ef
#
_entry.id   0f69db3343163cd4fd4c065feac7d7ef
#
_cell.length_a   1.000
_cell.length_b   1.000
_cell.length_c   1.000
_cell.angle_alpha   90.00
_cell.angle_beta   90.00
_cell.angle_gamma   90.00
#
_symmetry.space_group_name_H-M   'P 1'
#
loop_
_entity.id
_entity.type
_entity.pdbx_description
1 polymer ?
#
loop_
_entity_poly.entity_id
_entity_poly.type
_entity_poly.pdbx_seq_one_letter_code
_entity_poly.pdbx_strand_id
1 'polypeptide(L)'
;MKTTVFILMMLLSGVVSAQQKPTTGYAPVNGLKMYYEIHGSGEPVVLLHGAFMTITSNWTAPWGNGTTNWIAELSKTRKVIAVEMQGHGRTADIDRDISPENLADDVSALLDHLKIPSADIIGYSLGGGAAMQCAIRHPEKVRKVVIISFAFRSDGWVKEKNDAMPKITAEAFKGSPIETEYKKLSPTPDKFADFVNHLKASAVKPYDFGADKFKATKAPMFFIFGDADGVRLEHMSEMFRLKGGDVSGDLGPRSESRLAILPGMTHVALMFRGQTIIPMINEFLDAKSSKQ
;
A
#
# COMPACT_ATOMS: atom_id res chain seq x y z
N MET A 1 69.24 -16.69 -6.73
CA MET A 1 68.18 -16.13 -5.95
C MET A 1 66.86 -16.44 -6.66
N LYS A 2 66.04 -17.35 -6.13
CA LYS A 2 64.74 -17.72 -6.71
C LYS A 2 63.67 -16.98 -5.89
N THR A 3 62.96 -16.00 -6.52
CA THR A 3 61.88 -15.21 -5.90
C THR A 3 60.59 -15.98 -6.05
N THR A 4 60.05 -16.49 -4.96
CA THR A 4 58.75 -17.17 -4.90
C THR A 4 57.65 -16.11 -4.73
N VAL A 5 56.82 -15.93 -5.73
CA VAL A 5 55.62 -15.06 -5.66
C VAL A 5 54.47 -15.85 -5.05
N PHE A 6 54.01 -15.44 -3.86
CA PHE A 6 52.77 -15.96 -3.25
C PHE A 6 51.58 -15.22 -3.80
N ILE A 7 50.76 -15.89 -4.59
CA ILE A 7 49.45 -15.37 -5.03
C ILE A 7 48.45 -15.71 -3.92
N LEU A 8 47.99 -14.66 -3.19
CA LEU A 8 46.91 -14.75 -2.21
C LEU A 8 45.58 -14.71 -2.93
N MET A 9 44.95 -15.87 -3.11
CA MET A 9 43.62 -15.99 -3.68
C MET A 9 42.59 -15.62 -2.60
N MET A 10 42.01 -14.39 -2.63
CA MET A 10 40.84 -14.01 -1.84
C MET A 10 39.61 -14.72 -2.39
N LEU A 11 39.12 -15.72 -1.68
CA LEU A 11 37.82 -16.31 -1.89
C LEU A 11 36.75 -15.31 -1.40
N LEU A 12 36.16 -14.55 -2.32
CA LEU A 12 34.90 -13.85 -2.07
C LEU A 12 33.78 -14.90 -1.95
N SER A 13 33.52 -15.33 -0.74
CA SER A 13 32.30 -16.08 -0.42
C SER A 13 31.09 -15.15 -0.60
N GLY A 14 30.50 -15.17 -1.77
CA GLY A 14 29.18 -14.56 -2.00
C GLY A 14 28.15 -15.25 -1.09
N VAL A 15 27.73 -14.58 -0.03
CA VAL A 15 26.61 -15.04 0.79
C VAL A 15 25.36 -14.94 -0.10
N VAL A 16 25.00 -16.04 -0.75
CA VAL A 16 23.68 -16.20 -1.35
C VAL A 16 22.70 -16.25 -0.18
N SER A 17 22.10 -15.12 0.15
CA SER A 17 21.01 -15.07 1.13
C SER A 17 19.86 -15.89 0.57
N ALA A 18 19.70 -17.11 1.04
CA ALA A 18 18.52 -17.90 0.77
C ALA A 18 17.31 -17.11 1.25
N GLN A 19 16.38 -16.81 0.35
CA GLN A 19 15.15 -16.07 0.66
C GLN A 19 14.41 -16.88 1.73
N GLN A 20 14.40 -16.38 2.97
CA GLN A 20 13.72 -17.04 4.08
C GLN A 20 12.24 -17.19 3.75
N LYS A 21 11.66 -18.35 4.05
CA LYS A 21 10.20 -18.54 3.93
C LYS A 21 9.48 -17.46 4.75
N PRO A 22 8.40 -16.85 4.22
CA PRO A 22 7.65 -15.87 4.99
C PRO A 22 7.09 -16.49 6.26
N THR A 23 7.03 -15.71 7.33
CA THR A 23 6.23 -16.05 8.50
C THR A 23 4.78 -15.64 8.18
N THR A 24 3.86 -16.59 8.23
CA THR A 24 2.44 -16.33 7.97
C THR A 24 1.62 -16.54 9.23
N GLY A 25 0.53 -15.81 9.38
CA GLY A 25 -0.33 -15.94 10.54
C GLY A 25 -1.67 -15.25 10.39
N TYR A 26 -2.48 -15.36 11.45
CA TYR A 26 -3.75 -14.67 11.59
C TYR A 26 -3.72 -13.85 12.88
N ALA A 27 -4.03 -12.57 12.77
CA ALA A 27 -4.19 -11.67 13.91
C ALA A 27 -5.69 -11.53 14.28
N PRO A 28 -6.07 -11.70 15.54
CA PRO A 28 -7.42 -11.41 16.01
C PRO A 28 -7.54 -9.87 16.21
N VAL A 29 -8.03 -9.17 15.20
CA VAL A 29 -8.15 -7.70 15.22
C VAL A 29 -9.60 -7.29 14.95
N ASN A 30 -10.20 -6.53 15.85
CA ASN A 30 -11.52 -5.91 15.68
C ASN A 30 -12.62 -6.87 15.12
N GLY A 31 -12.64 -8.11 15.59
CA GLY A 31 -13.58 -9.13 15.11
C GLY A 31 -13.14 -9.93 13.88
N LEU A 32 -12.01 -9.57 13.28
CA LEU A 32 -11.41 -10.31 12.17
C LEU A 32 -10.39 -11.35 12.65
N LYS A 33 -10.18 -12.38 11.84
CA LYS A 33 -8.95 -13.15 11.76
C LYS A 33 -8.17 -12.65 10.54
N MET A 34 -7.43 -11.54 10.71
CA MET A 34 -6.72 -10.89 9.61
C MET A 34 -5.49 -11.71 9.24
N TYR A 35 -5.43 -12.18 8.00
CA TYR A 35 -4.26 -12.87 7.47
C TYR A 35 -3.13 -11.89 7.16
N TYR A 36 -1.91 -12.29 7.53
CA TYR A 36 -0.71 -11.53 7.22
C TYR A 36 0.47 -12.43 6.86
N GLU A 37 1.42 -11.85 6.15
CA GLU A 37 2.71 -12.44 5.83
C GLU A 37 3.83 -11.46 6.23
N ILE A 38 4.91 -11.99 6.83
CA ILE A 38 6.10 -11.20 7.17
C ILE A 38 7.28 -11.73 6.36
N HIS A 39 7.93 -10.83 5.60
CA HIS A 39 9.06 -11.11 4.74
C HIS A 39 10.25 -10.22 5.10
N GLY A 40 11.46 -10.75 5.04
CA GLY A 40 12.68 -9.97 5.29
C GLY A 40 12.85 -9.53 6.74
N SER A 41 13.72 -8.56 6.93
CA SER A 41 14.07 -8.00 8.24
C SER A 41 14.47 -6.52 8.09
N GLY A 42 14.61 -5.80 9.20
CA GLY A 42 14.90 -4.35 9.21
C GLY A 42 13.71 -3.54 9.65
N GLU A 43 13.65 -2.28 9.19
CA GLU A 43 12.56 -1.36 9.54
C GLU A 43 11.21 -1.87 9.01
N PRO A 44 10.16 -1.88 9.84
CA PRO A 44 8.88 -2.44 9.44
C PRO A 44 8.15 -1.55 8.43
N VAL A 45 7.57 -2.17 7.39
CA VAL A 45 6.66 -1.56 6.42
C VAL A 45 5.44 -2.42 6.23
N VAL A 46 4.25 -1.84 6.36
CA VAL A 46 2.97 -2.50 6.11
C VAL A 46 2.53 -2.25 4.68
N LEU A 47 2.09 -3.29 3.97
CA LEU A 47 1.54 -3.21 2.61
C LEU A 47 0.04 -3.44 2.62
N LEU A 48 -0.72 -2.46 2.14
CA LEU A 48 -2.18 -2.46 2.04
C LEU A 48 -2.61 -2.47 0.57
N HIS A 49 -3.23 -3.56 0.13
CA HIS A 49 -3.61 -3.79 -1.26
C HIS A 49 -4.84 -2.96 -1.69
N GLY A 50 -5.12 -2.93 -2.99
CA GLY A 50 -6.34 -2.33 -3.56
C GLY A 50 -7.59 -3.20 -3.37
N ALA A 51 -8.75 -2.61 -3.68
CA ALA A 51 -10.02 -3.32 -3.72
C ALA A 51 -9.95 -4.50 -4.70
N PHE A 52 -10.62 -5.61 -4.36
CA PHE A 52 -10.67 -6.86 -5.13
C PHE A 52 -9.31 -7.57 -5.30
N MET A 53 -8.28 -7.16 -4.58
CA MET A 53 -6.94 -7.74 -4.68
C MET A 53 -6.55 -8.49 -3.40
N THR A 54 -5.49 -9.25 -3.49
CA THR A 54 -4.87 -9.98 -2.38
C THR A 54 -3.39 -9.61 -2.29
N ILE A 55 -2.68 -10.17 -1.32
CA ILE A 55 -1.21 -10.05 -1.25
C ILE A 55 -0.60 -10.47 -2.59
N THR A 56 -1.07 -11.58 -3.17
CA THR A 56 -0.51 -12.13 -4.40
C THR A 56 -0.78 -11.23 -5.60
N SER A 57 -2.04 -10.93 -5.88
CA SER A 57 -2.44 -10.18 -7.07
C SER A 57 -2.07 -8.71 -7.03
N ASN A 58 -1.76 -8.15 -5.86
CA ASN A 58 -1.30 -6.77 -5.75
C ASN A 58 0.22 -6.64 -5.70
N TRP A 59 0.90 -7.48 -4.90
CA TRP A 59 2.27 -7.22 -4.50
C TRP A 59 3.30 -8.21 -5.04
N THR A 60 2.93 -9.47 -5.32
CA THR A 60 3.90 -10.47 -5.81
C THR A 60 3.84 -10.66 -7.32
N ALA A 61 2.64 -10.65 -7.89
CA ALA A 61 2.42 -10.82 -9.33
C ALA A 61 1.21 -9.97 -9.75
N PRO A 62 1.33 -8.64 -9.81
CA PRO A 62 0.22 -7.76 -10.14
C PRO A 62 -0.53 -8.24 -11.38
N TRP A 63 -1.81 -8.61 -11.21
CA TRP A 63 -2.71 -9.13 -12.25
C TRP A 63 -2.15 -10.31 -13.07
N GLY A 64 -1.21 -11.10 -12.50
CA GLY A 64 -0.58 -12.23 -13.19
C GLY A 64 0.44 -11.87 -14.30
N ASN A 65 0.58 -10.61 -14.62
CA ASN A 65 1.47 -10.11 -15.70
C ASN A 65 2.53 -9.12 -15.19
N GLY A 66 2.54 -8.81 -13.90
CA GLY A 66 3.51 -7.90 -13.30
C GLY A 66 4.91 -8.49 -13.32
N THR A 67 5.88 -7.73 -13.83
CA THR A 67 7.29 -8.14 -13.92
C THR A 67 8.05 -7.95 -12.62
N THR A 68 7.46 -7.26 -11.64
CA THR A 68 8.13 -6.89 -10.38
C THR A 68 7.38 -7.45 -9.19
N ASN A 69 8.05 -8.29 -8.43
CA ASN A 69 7.58 -8.71 -7.12
C ASN A 69 7.95 -7.64 -6.08
N TRP A 70 6.99 -6.82 -5.69
CA TRP A 70 7.17 -5.72 -4.75
C TRP A 70 7.64 -6.21 -3.37
N ILE A 71 7.07 -7.31 -2.89
CA ILE A 71 7.49 -7.89 -1.60
C ILE A 71 8.94 -8.33 -1.66
N ALA A 72 9.34 -9.03 -2.72
CA ALA A 72 10.71 -9.49 -2.87
C ALA A 72 11.72 -8.33 -2.92
N GLU A 73 11.36 -7.24 -3.61
CA GLU A 73 12.23 -6.07 -3.69
C GLU A 73 12.33 -5.31 -2.36
N LEU A 74 11.19 -5.02 -1.72
CA LEU A 74 11.15 -4.29 -0.45
C LEU A 74 11.76 -5.10 0.70
N SER A 75 11.58 -6.42 0.71
CA SER A 75 12.10 -7.29 1.77
C SER A 75 13.62 -7.48 1.75
N LYS A 76 14.31 -7.00 0.73
CA LYS A 76 15.79 -6.97 0.71
C LYS A 76 16.37 -6.12 1.84
N THR A 77 15.67 -5.07 2.26
CA THR A 77 16.15 -4.10 3.27
C THR A 77 15.17 -3.83 4.39
N ARG A 78 13.92 -4.35 4.31
CA ARG A 78 12.82 -4.04 5.23
C ARG A 78 12.13 -5.30 5.74
N LYS A 79 11.54 -5.19 6.93
CA LYS A 79 10.55 -6.14 7.42
C LYS A 79 9.21 -5.80 6.79
N VAL A 80 8.84 -6.48 5.72
CA VAL A 80 7.58 -6.28 4.99
C VAL A 80 6.48 -7.07 5.68
N ILE A 81 5.40 -6.39 6.05
CA ILE A 81 4.19 -6.96 6.65
C ILE A 81 3.07 -6.76 5.62
N ALA A 82 2.82 -7.78 4.81
CA ALA A 82 1.72 -7.75 3.85
C ALA A 82 0.45 -8.31 4.49
N VAL A 83 -0.68 -7.65 4.32
CA VAL A 83 -1.97 -8.03 4.94
C VAL A 83 -3.03 -8.27 3.89
N GLU A 84 -3.97 -9.15 4.19
CA GLU A 84 -5.24 -9.26 3.48
C GLU A 84 -6.33 -8.57 4.31
N MET A 85 -6.84 -7.45 3.80
CA MET A 85 -7.83 -6.63 4.50
C MET A 85 -9.20 -7.32 4.53
N GLN A 86 -10.13 -6.83 5.37
CA GLN A 86 -11.49 -7.38 5.51
C GLN A 86 -12.10 -7.75 4.16
N GLY A 87 -12.64 -8.97 4.06
CA GLY A 87 -13.32 -9.50 2.88
C GLY A 87 -12.38 -9.95 1.75
N HIS A 88 -11.06 -9.77 1.87
CA HIS A 88 -10.11 -10.09 0.81
C HIS A 88 -9.26 -11.30 1.15
N GLY A 89 -8.97 -12.10 0.13
CA GLY A 89 -8.08 -13.26 0.25
C GLY A 89 -8.51 -14.21 1.38
N ARG A 90 -7.62 -14.46 2.34
CA ARG A 90 -7.83 -15.40 3.48
C ARG A 90 -8.48 -14.71 4.69
N THR A 91 -8.75 -13.41 4.62
CA THR A 91 -9.46 -12.65 5.66
C THR A 91 -10.95 -12.61 5.32
N ALA A 92 -11.78 -13.25 6.15
CA ALA A 92 -13.23 -13.24 5.95
C ALA A 92 -13.82 -11.82 6.00
N ASP A 93 -14.95 -11.65 5.34
CA ASP A 93 -15.79 -10.48 5.53
C ASP A 93 -16.62 -10.60 6.80
N ILE A 94 -16.90 -9.46 7.44
CA ILE A 94 -17.78 -9.36 8.63
C ILE A 94 -18.80 -8.25 8.40
N ASP A 95 -19.86 -8.24 9.21
CA ASP A 95 -20.92 -7.22 9.16
C ASP A 95 -20.44 -5.87 9.75
N ARG A 96 -19.54 -5.22 9.00
CA ARG A 96 -18.97 -3.90 9.32
C ARG A 96 -18.50 -3.25 8.02
N ASP A 97 -18.80 -1.96 7.81
CA ASP A 97 -18.37 -1.23 6.62
C ASP A 97 -16.88 -1.46 6.29
N ILE A 98 -16.58 -1.73 5.02
CA ILE A 98 -15.20 -1.79 4.50
C ILE A 98 -14.75 -0.36 4.21
N SER A 99 -14.63 0.46 5.25
CA SER A 99 -14.23 1.86 5.14
C SER A 99 -12.73 2.04 5.41
N PRO A 100 -12.08 3.06 4.86
CA PRO A 100 -10.69 3.39 5.17
C PRO A 100 -10.41 3.53 6.66
N GLU A 101 -11.36 4.05 7.44
CA GLU A 101 -11.28 4.22 8.89
C GLU A 101 -11.20 2.86 9.60
N ASN A 102 -12.13 1.97 9.30
CA ASN A 102 -12.14 0.63 9.90
C ASN A 102 -10.90 -0.17 9.53
N LEU A 103 -10.45 -0.07 8.28
CA LEU A 103 -9.23 -0.73 7.81
C LEU A 103 -7.98 -0.17 8.50
N ALA A 104 -7.94 1.13 8.80
CA ALA A 104 -6.85 1.76 9.54
C ALA A 104 -6.82 1.29 11.00
N ASP A 105 -7.98 1.16 11.65
CA ASP A 105 -8.09 0.64 13.01
C ASP A 105 -7.62 -0.83 13.07
N ASP A 106 -7.88 -1.62 12.03
CA ASP A 106 -7.37 -3.00 11.92
C ASP A 106 -5.85 -3.04 11.79
N VAL A 107 -5.25 -2.14 11.00
CA VAL A 107 -3.79 -2.03 10.87
C VAL A 107 -3.14 -1.66 12.20
N SER A 108 -3.73 -0.72 12.93
CA SER A 108 -3.25 -0.32 14.27
C SER A 108 -3.27 -1.53 15.23
N ALA A 109 -4.39 -2.27 15.26
CA ALA A 109 -4.53 -3.46 16.11
C ALA A 109 -3.58 -4.60 15.67
N LEU A 110 -3.31 -4.75 14.37
CA LEU A 110 -2.31 -5.69 13.86
C LEU A 110 -0.91 -5.35 14.38
N LEU A 111 -0.52 -4.08 14.33
CA LEU A 111 0.79 -3.64 14.83
C LEU A 111 0.93 -3.92 16.33
N ASP A 112 -0.14 -3.73 17.12
CA ASP A 112 -0.16 -4.09 18.55
C ASP A 112 -0.02 -5.60 18.75
N HIS A 113 -0.76 -6.41 17.99
CA HIS A 113 -0.66 -7.88 18.01
C HIS A 113 0.76 -8.36 17.72
N LEU A 114 1.42 -7.74 16.74
CA LEU A 114 2.80 -8.06 16.34
C LEU A 114 3.86 -7.42 17.26
N LYS A 115 3.45 -6.61 18.25
CA LYS A 115 4.33 -5.84 19.14
C LYS A 115 5.29 -4.92 18.38
N ILE A 116 4.79 -4.31 17.30
CA ILE A 116 5.50 -3.35 16.48
C ILE A 116 5.01 -1.95 16.87
N PRO A 117 5.86 -1.11 17.48
CA PRO A 117 5.42 0.19 18.00
C PRO A 117 5.00 1.16 16.89
N SER A 118 5.71 1.14 15.76
CA SER A 118 5.35 1.96 14.59
C SER A 118 5.96 1.36 13.32
N ALA A 119 5.36 1.69 12.18
CA ALA A 119 5.79 1.22 10.85
C ALA A 119 5.65 2.31 9.79
N ASP A 120 6.34 2.15 8.67
CA ASP A 120 5.98 2.82 7.43
C ASP A 120 4.77 2.11 6.83
N ILE A 121 3.91 2.83 6.11
CA ILE A 121 2.71 2.24 5.50
C ILE A 121 2.69 2.57 4.01
N ILE A 122 2.56 1.56 3.17
CA ILE A 122 2.39 1.69 1.73
C ILE A 122 1.00 1.17 1.38
N GLY A 123 0.14 2.03 0.84
CA GLY A 123 -1.20 1.65 0.43
C GLY A 123 -1.49 1.99 -1.02
N TYR A 124 -2.14 1.06 -1.73
CA TYR A 124 -2.62 1.25 -3.08
C TYR A 124 -4.15 1.30 -3.10
N SER A 125 -4.72 2.29 -3.81
CA SER A 125 -6.17 2.41 -3.99
C SER A 125 -6.89 2.37 -2.62
N LEU A 126 -7.80 1.45 -2.36
CA LEU A 126 -8.46 1.27 -1.06
C LEU A 126 -7.45 1.26 0.09
N GLY A 127 -6.34 0.54 -0.07
CA GLY A 127 -5.23 0.53 0.89
C GLY A 127 -4.57 1.90 1.06
N GLY A 128 -4.55 2.74 0.02
CA GLY A 128 -4.09 4.13 0.11
C GLY A 128 -4.96 4.99 1.02
N GLY A 129 -6.28 4.79 0.95
CA GLY A 129 -7.24 5.41 1.86
C GLY A 129 -7.02 4.96 3.30
N ALA A 130 -6.86 3.66 3.52
CA ALA A 130 -6.54 3.11 4.84
C ALA A 130 -5.21 3.65 5.37
N ALA A 131 -4.17 3.75 4.54
CA ALA A 131 -2.87 4.30 4.92
C ALA A 131 -2.96 5.78 5.36
N MET A 132 -3.76 6.61 4.67
CA MET A 132 -4.04 7.98 5.09
C MET A 132 -4.76 8.02 6.44
N GLN A 133 -5.78 7.17 6.61
CA GLN A 133 -6.51 7.10 7.87
C GLN A 133 -5.64 6.59 9.03
N CYS A 134 -4.68 5.69 8.78
CA CYS A 134 -3.69 5.33 9.80
C CYS A 134 -2.93 6.57 10.29
N ALA A 135 -2.46 7.44 9.40
CA ALA A 135 -1.73 8.65 9.78
C ALA A 135 -2.62 9.70 10.51
N ILE A 136 -3.92 9.74 10.21
CA ILE A 136 -4.87 10.66 10.84
C ILE A 136 -5.29 10.16 12.23
N ARG A 137 -5.60 8.87 12.36
CA ARG A 137 -6.24 8.28 13.54
C ARG A 137 -5.24 7.69 14.54
N HIS A 138 -4.11 7.19 14.04
CA HIS A 138 -3.07 6.49 14.81
C HIS A 138 -1.67 7.06 14.51
N PRO A 139 -1.46 8.39 14.66
CA PRO A 139 -0.23 9.06 14.27
C PRO A 139 1.02 8.51 14.98
N GLU A 140 0.86 7.93 16.17
CA GLU A 140 1.95 7.31 16.94
C GLU A 140 2.42 5.98 16.34
N LYS A 141 1.57 5.32 15.51
CA LYS A 141 1.89 4.06 14.83
C LYS A 141 2.53 4.26 13.47
N VAL A 142 2.59 5.49 12.96
CA VAL A 142 2.95 5.77 11.58
C VAL A 142 4.19 6.64 11.50
N ARG A 143 5.25 6.12 10.86
CA ARG A 143 6.49 6.88 10.61
C ARG A 143 6.41 7.66 9.31
N LYS A 144 6.11 7.00 8.21
CA LYS A 144 5.94 7.57 6.87
C LYS A 144 4.82 6.85 6.13
N VAL A 145 4.21 7.53 5.16
CA VAL A 145 3.11 6.95 4.36
C VAL A 145 3.42 7.11 2.88
N VAL A 146 3.22 6.04 2.13
CA VAL A 146 3.19 6.06 0.66
C VAL A 146 1.76 5.79 0.21
N ILE A 147 1.17 6.75 -0.49
CA ILE A 147 -0.19 6.67 -1.02
C ILE A 147 -0.08 6.51 -2.54
N ILE A 148 -0.49 5.35 -3.04
CA ILE A 148 -0.54 5.08 -4.47
C ILE A 148 -2.01 5.16 -4.90
N SER A 149 -2.34 6.23 -5.60
CA SER A 149 -3.64 6.40 -6.27
C SER A 149 -4.88 6.36 -5.35
N PHE A 150 -4.99 7.33 -4.43
CA PHE A 150 -6.20 7.56 -3.64
C PHE A 150 -6.42 9.04 -3.34
N ALA A 151 -7.66 9.50 -3.35
CA ALA A 151 -8.08 10.86 -3.02
C ALA A 151 -8.51 10.95 -1.55
N PHE A 152 -8.20 12.03 -0.83
CA PHE A 152 -8.61 12.17 0.57
C PHE A 152 -10.08 12.57 0.77
N ARG A 153 -10.80 12.87 -0.32
CA ARG A 153 -12.24 13.12 -0.33
C ARG A 153 -12.86 12.73 -1.67
N SER A 154 -14.17 12.48 -1.68
CA SER A 154 -14.91 11.92 -2.81
C SER A 154 -14.87 12.76 -4.08
N ASP A 155 -14.85 14.09 -3.97
CA ASP A 155 -14.80 15.01 -5.13
C ASP A 155 -13.40 15.10 -5.78
N GLY A 156 -12.39 14.49 -5.14
CA GLY A 156 -11.05 14.32 -5.70
C GLY A 156 -10.98 13.30 -6.82
N TRP A 157 -12.02 12.50 -7.03
CA TRP A 157 -12.09 11.55 -8.13
C TRP A 157 -12.73 12.18 -9.37
N VAL A 158 -12.30 11.72 -10.56
CA VAL A 158 -12.93 12.11 -11.83
C VAL A 158 -14.38 11.56 -11.89
N LYS A 159 -15.22 12.27 -12.63
CA LYS A 159 -16.64 11.92 -12.74
C LYS A 159 -16.87 10.50 -13.26
N GLU A 160 -16.10 10.07 -14.23
CA GLU A 160 -16.18 8.75 -14.86
C GLU A 160 -16.02 7.61 -13.85
N LYS A 161 -15.08 7.77 -12.92
CA LYS A 161 -14.87 6.79 -11.84
C LYS A 161 -16.06 6.77 -10.88
N ASN A 162 -16.55 7.94 -10.48
CA ASN A 162 -17.70 8.05 -9.59
C ASN A 162 -18.97 7.47 -10.24
N ASP A 163 -19.15 7.64 -11.54
CA ASP A 163 -20.29 7.09 -12.30
C ASP A 163 -20.17 5.57 -12.54
N ALA A 164 -18.95 5.02 -12.54
CA ALA A 164 -18.69 3.59 -12.76
C ALA A 164 -18.88 2.75 -11.48
N MET A 165 -18.47 3.26 -10.32
CA MET A 165 -18.49 2.51 -9.06
C MET A 165 -19.87 1.90 -8.70
N PRO A 166 -21.00 2.64 -8.80
CA PRO A 166 -22.32 2.08 -8.50
C PRO A 166 -22.75 0.94 -9.45
N LYS A 167 -22.16 0.86 -10.65
CA LYS A 167 -22.49 -0.13 -11.68
C LYS A 167 -21.74 -1.43 -11.55
N ILE A 168 -20.76 -1.52 -10.65
CA ILE A 168 -20.01 -2.74 -10.40
C ILE A 168 -20.94 -3.82 -9.85
N THR A 169 -20.88 -5.02 -10.45
CA THR A 169 -21.66 -6.19 -10.06
C THR A 169 -20.76 -7.44 -10.00
N ALA A 170 -21.14 -8.43 -9.23
CA ALA A 170 -20.42 -9.71 -9.20
C ALA A 170 -20.42 -10.40 -10.58
N GLU A 171 -21.48 -10.23 -11.36
CA GLU A 171 -21.57 -10.80 -12.73
C GLU A 171 -20.50 -10.23 -13.66
N ALA A 172 -20.10 -8.96 -13.49
CA ALA A 172 -19.02 -8.34 -14.27
C ALA A 172 -17.66 -9.01 -14.03
N PHE A 173 -17.49 -9.70 -12.92
CA PHE A 173 -16.28 -10.45 -12.57
C PHE A 173 -16.34 -11.94 -12.89
N LYS A 174 -17.46 -12.44 -13.40
CA LYS A 174 -17.66 -13.87 -13.67
C LYS A 174 -16.56 -14.45 -14.56
N GLY A 175 -15.91 -15.51 -14.08
CA GLY A 175 -14.79 -16.17 -14.76
C GLY A 175 -13.49 -15.35 -14.79
N SER A 176 -13.46 -14.18 -14.19
CA SER A 176 -12.24 -13.36 -14.11
C SER A 176 -11.21 -13.91 -13.11
N PRO A 177 -9.95 -13.48 -13.19
CA PRO A 177 -8.94 -13.78 -12.19
C PRO A 177 -9.35 -13.35 -10.77
N ILE A 178 -10.10 -12.25 -10.63
CA ILE A 178 -10.59 -11.73 -9.34
C ILE A 178 -11.52 -12.73 -8.67
N GLU A 179 -12.54 -13.19 -9.38
CA GLU A 179 -13.48 -14.20 -8.84
C GLU A 179 -12.76 -15.52 -8.54
N THR A 180 -11.89 -15.95 -9.45
CA THR A 180 -11.12 -17.20 -9.32
C THR A 180 -10.23 -17.15 -8.08
N GLU A 181 -9.51 -16.04 -7.86
CA GLU A 181 -8.64 -15.88 -6.70
C GLU A 181 -9.44 -15.78 -5.40
N TYR A 182 -10.56 -15.04 -5.39
CA TYR A 182 -11.46 -15.00 -4.24
C TYR A 182 -11.93 -16.40 -3.85
N LYS A 183 -12.49 -17.16 -4.80
CA LYS A 183 -13.00 -18.52 -4.54
C LYS A 183 -11.92 -19.49 -4.07
N LYS A 184 -10.68 -19.28 -4.51
CA LYS A 184 -9.54 -20.12 -4.11
C LYS A 184 -9.06 -19.83 -2.69
N LEU A 185 -9.08 -18.58 -2.25
CA LEU A 185 -8.43 -18.14 -1.02
C LEU A 185 -9.39 -17.86 0.11
N SER A 186 -10.61 -17.39 -0.19
CA SER A 186 -11.58 -16.97 0.82
C SER A 186 -12.04 -18.13 1.71
N PRO A 187 -12.15 -17.92 3.02
CA PRO A 187 -12.80 -18.86 3.91
C PRO A 187 -14.32 -19.01 3.63
N THR A 188 -14.89 -18.12 2.81
CA THR A 188 -16.30 -18.12 2.41
C THR A 188 -16.44 -18.01 0.89
N PRO A 189 -15.98 -19.02 0.10
CA PRO A 189 -15.84 -18.92 -1.36
C PRO A 189 -17.17 -18.66 -2.10
N ASP A 190 -18.29 -19.12 -1.52
CA ASP A 190 -19.64 -18.94 -2.08
C ASP A 190 -20.20 -17.52 -1.86
N LYS A 191 -19.53 -16.68 -1.06
CA LYS A 191 -19.96 -15.33 -0.70
C LYS A 191 -19.38 -14.23 -1.60
N PHE A 192 -18.86 -14.56 -2.78
CA PHE A 192 -18.26 -13.57 -3.67
C PHE A 192 -19.20 -12.43 -4.05
N ALA A 193 -20.46 -12.76 -4.34
CA ALA A 193 -21.46 -11.72 -4.70
C ALA A 193 -21.79 -10.81 -3.50
N ASP A 194 -21.90 -11.37 -2.30
CA ASP A 194 -22.13 -10.60 -1.07
C ASP A 194 -20.96 -9.67 -0.81
N PHE A 195 -19.72 -10.15 -0.94
CA PHE A 195 -18.50 -9.35 -0.79
C PHE A 195 -18.44 -8.19 -1.81
N VAL A 196 -18.72 -8.45 -3.10
CA VAL A 196 -18.73 -7.39 -4.13
C VAL A 196 -19.76 -6.33 -3.79
N ASN A 197 -20.96 -6.73 -3.37
CA ASN A 197 -22.03 -5.80 -3.00
C ASN A 197 -21.67 -5.00 -1.74
N HIS A 198 -21.07 -5.63 -0.75
CA HIS A 198 -20.65 -4.97 0.49
C HIS A 198 -19.53 -3.94 0.23
N LEU A 199 -18.50 -4.33 -0.52
CA LEU A 199 -17.41 -3.43 -0.89
C LEU A 199 -17.93 -2.24 -1.72
N LYS A 200 -18.82 -2.50 -2.69
CA LYS A 200 -19.49 -1.44 -3.46
C LYS A 200 -20.28 -0.51 -2.56
N ALA A 201 -21.10 -1.04 -1.65
CA ALA A 201 -21.92 -0.24 -0.73
C ALA A 201 -21.05 0.72 0.11
N SER A 202 -19.87 0.28 0.53
CA SER A 202 -18.90 1.14 1.22
C SER A 202 -18.26 2.16 0.26
N ALA A 203 -17.87 1.74 -0.95
CA ALA A 203 -17.11 2.56 -1.90
C ALA A 203 -17.93 3.71 -2.53
N VAL A 204 -19.27 3.59 -2.57
CA VAL A 204 -20.15 4.64 -3.12
C VAL A 204 -20.57 5.68 -2.09
N LYS A 205 -20.30 5.45 -0.80
CA LYS A 205 -20.58 6.44 0.25
C LYS A 205 -19.68 7.65 0.06
N PRO A 206 -20.22 8.87 0.04
CA PRO A 206 -19.38 10.07 0.07
C PRO A 206 -18.52 10.10 1.32
N TYR A 207 -17.27 10.54 1.17
CA TYR A 207 -16.34 10.70 2.27
C TYR A 207 -15.52 11.96 2.12
N ASP A 208 -15.09 12.50 3.25
CA ASP A 208 -14.12 13.58 3.37
C ASP A 208 -13.31 13.37 4.65
N PHE A 209 -12.01 13.14 4.52
CA PHE A 209 -11.12 12.95 5.67
C PHE A 209 -10.83 14.26 6.41
N GLY A 210 -11.23 15.39 5.83
CA GLY A 210 -11.03 16.73 6.37
C GLY A 210 -9.64 17.28 6.05
N ALA A 211 -9.59 18.38 5.28
CA ALA A 211 -8.34 19.02 4.88
C ALA A 211 -7.45 19.40 6.08
N ASP A 212 -8.05 19.93 7.15
CA ASP A 212 -7.31 20.31 8.36
C ASP A 212 -6.72 19.10 9.10
N LYS A 213 -7.49 18.00 9.22
CA LYS A 213 -6.99 16.77 9.83
C LYS A 213 -5.85 16.19 8.98
N PHE A 214 -6.02 16.15 7.66
CA PHE A 214 -5.00 15.68 6.74
C PHE A 214 -3.72 16.53 6.82
N LYS A 215 -3.86 17.85 6.80
CA LYS A 215 -2.75 18.80 6.97
C LYS A 215 -2.02 18.61 8.30
N ALA A 216 -2.74 18.36 9.39
CA ALA A 216 -2.20 18.22 10.74
C ALA A 216 -1.43 16.91 10.96
N THR A 217 -1.52 15.93 10.08
CA THR A 217 -0.76 14.67 10.21
C THR A 217 0.74 14.93 10.23
N LYS A 218 1.46 14.31 11.19
CA LYS A 218 2.91 14.52 11.36
C LYS A 218 3.75 13.73 10.36
N ALA A 219 3.29 12.53 10.00
CA ALA A 219 4.01 11.65 9.09
C ALA A 219 4.22 12.32 7.72
N PRO A 220 5.44 12.34 7.19
CA PRO A 220 5.68 12.67 5.80
C PRO A 220 4.93 11.71 4.88
N MET A 221 4.44 12.20 3.75
CA MET A 221 3.66 11.42 2.79
C MET A 221 4.28 11.48 1.39
N PHE A 222 4.34 10.34 0.74
CA PHE A 222 4.70 10.26 -0.67
C PHE A 222 3.48 9.88 -1.50
N PHE A 223 3.03 10.81 -2.32
CA PHE A 223 1.89 10.64 -3.22
C PHE A 223 2.39 10.17 -4.58
N ILE A 224 1.83 9.07 -5.09
CA ILE A 224 2.18 8.50 -6.40
C ILE A 224 0.90 8.29 -7.19
N PHE A 225 0.83 8.92 -8.37
CA PHE A 225 -0.31 8.86 -9.28
C PHE A 225 0.14 8.62 -10.72
N GLY A 226 -0.79 8.25 -11.58
CA GLY A 226 -0.64 8.35 -13.02
C GLY A 226 -1.27 9.63 -13.56
N ASP A 227 -0.82 10.12 -14.70
CA ASP A 227 -1.44 11.26 -15.37
C ASP A 227 -2.80 10.94 -16.02
N ALA A 228 -3.10 9.64 -16.20
CA ALA A 228 -4.39 9.10 -16.62
C ALA A 228 -5.10 8.31 -15.50
N ASP A 229 -4.84 8.67 -14.22
CA ASP A 229 -5.48 8.07 -13.05
C ASP A 229 -6.92 8.58 -12.88
N GLY A 230 -7.69 7.87 -12.05
CA GLY A 230 -9.02 8.31 -11.63
C GLY A 230 -9.03 9.44 -10.60
N VAL A 231 -7.88 9.86 -10.06
CA VAL A 231 -7.76 11.03 -9.18
C VAL A 231 -7.51 12.28 -10.03
N ARG A 232 -8.20 13.38 -9.73
CA ARG A 232 -8.07 14.66 -10.46
C ARG A 232 -6.70 15.30 -10.19
N LEU A 233 -6.08 15.87 -11.22
CA LEU A 233 -4.76 16.53 -11.11
C LEU A 233 -4.76 17.67 -10.08
N GLU A 234 -5.84 18.45 -10.02
CA GLU A 234 -6.01 19.53 -9.03
C GLU A 234 -5.99 18.95 -7.61
N HIS A 235 -6.61 17.79 -7.41
CA HIS A 235 -6.64 17.13 -6.11
C HIS A 235 -5.28 16.54 -5.72
N MET A 236 -4.53 15.96 -6.66
CA MET A 236 -3.16 15.51 -6.43
C MET A 236 -2.28 16.67 -5.96
N SER A 237 -2.37 17.83 -6.64
CA SER A 237 -1.66 19.05 -6.25
C SER A 237 -2.09 19.58 -4.90
N GLU A 238 -3.39 19.57 -4.62
CA GLU A 238 -3.94 20.00 -3.33
C GLU A 238 -3.40 19.13 -2.19
N MET A 239 -3.42 17.80 -2.33
CA MET A 239 -2.87 16.88 -1.32
C MET A 239 -1.41 17.22 -1.01
N PHE A 240 -0.59 17.45 -2.02
CA PHE A 240 0.81 17.79 -1.85
C PHE A 240 0.98 19.16 -1.19
N ARG A 241 0.21 20.19 -1.57
CA ARG A 241 0.24 21.52 -0.91
C ARG A 241 -0.14 21.45 0.56
N LEU A 242 -1.17 20.68 0.91
CA LEU A 242 -1.57 20.48 2.31
C LEU A 242 -0.46 19.86 3.15
N LYS A 243 0.46 19.13 2.51
CA LYS A 243 1.65 18.51 3.15
C LYS A 243 2.93 19.33 2.99
N GLY A 244 2.80 20.63 2.72
CA GLY A 244 3.92 21.57 2.65
C GLY A 244 4.67 21.56 1.32
N GLY A 245 4.10 21.01 0.27
CA GLY A 245 4.59 21.13 -1.09
C GLY A 245 4.28 22.50 -1.72
N ASP A 246 4.57 22.65 -3.03
CA ASP A 246 4.40 23.89 -3.78
C ASP A 246 5.29 25.04 -3.26
N VAL A 247 6.53 24.70 -2.93
CA VAL A 247 7.55 25.63 -2.45
C VAL A 247 8.82 25.51 -3.31
N SER A 248 9.57 26.61 -3.48
CA SER A 248 10.87 26.56 -4.15
C SER A 248 11.92 26.01 -3.17
N GLY A 249 12.35 24.78 -3.41
CA GLY A 249 13.38 24.12 -2.60
C GLY A 249 14.78 24.70 -2.73
N ASP A 250 15.00 25.59 -3.72
CA ASP A 250 16.25 26.32 -3.91
C ASP A 250 16.30 27.61 -3.05
N LEU A 251 15.14 28.09 -2.62
CA LEU A 251 14.99 29.36 -1.90
C LEU A 251 14.61 29.17 -0.43
N GLY A 252 14.28 27.96 0.00
CA GLY A 252 13.86 27.67 1.35
C GLY A 252 13.75 26.19 1.67
N PRO A 253 13.29 25.82 2.86
CA PRO A 253 13.17 24.42 3.25
C PRO A 253 12.15 23.68 2.38
N ARG A 254 12.53 22.51 1.89
CA ARG A 254 11.65 21.63 1.13
C ARG A 254 10.71 20.86 2.06
N SER A 255 9.53 20.51 1.55
CA SER A 255 8.66 19.52 2.22
C SER A 255 9.37 18.17 2.36
N GLU A 256 9.19 17.51 3.48
CA GLU A 256 9.57 16.09 3.63
C GLU A 256 8.62 15.17 2.85
N SER A 257 7.40 15.64 2.53
CA SER A 257 6.47 14.92 1.66
C SER A 257 6.87 15.07 0.19
N ARG A 258 6.47 14.10 -0.63
CA ARG A 258 6.84 14.04 -2.05
C ARG A 258 5.61 13.80 -2.94
N LEU A 259 5.71 14.19 -4.19
CA LEU A 259 4.72 13.92 -5.23
C LEU A 259 5.41 13.36 -6.47
N ALA A 260 4.86 12.28 -7.03
CA ALA A 260 5.21 11.76 -8.34
C ALA A 260 3.93 11.54 -9.15
N ILE A 261 3.92 12.05 -10.39
CA ILE A 261 2.88 11.77 -11.38
C ILE A 261 3.58 11.09 -12.56
N LEU A 262 3.28 9.81 -12.78
CA LEU A 262 3.94 9.01 -13.79
C LEU A 262 3.22 9.16 -15.14
N PRO A 263 3.96 9.49 -16.22
CA PRO A 263 3.37 9.71 -17.53
C PRO A 263 2.83 8.42 -18.15
N GLY A 264 1.65 8.51 -18.76
CA GLY A 264 0.99 7.41 -19.46
C GLY A 264 0.45 6.32 -18.55
N MET A 265 0.32 6.58 -17.23
CA MET A 265 -0.14 5.57 -16.27
C MET A 265 -1.57 5.80 -15.84
N THR A 266 -2.36 4.74 -15.96
CA THR A 266 -3.71 4.66 -15.37
C THR A 266 -3.64 4.14 -13.93
N HIS A 267 -4.78 4.17 -13.25
CA HIS A 267 -4.95 3.60 -11.90
C HIS A 267 -4.32 2.21 -11.75
N VAL A 268 -4.65 1.31 -12.66
CA VAL A 268 -4.17 -0.08 -12.62
C VAL A 268 -2.73 -0.19 -13.13
N ALA A 269 -2.38 0.55 -14.19
CA ALA A 269 -1.05 0.46 -14.82
C ALA A 269 0.10 0.86 -13.90
N LEU A 270 -0.15 1.68 -12.88
CA LEU A 270 0.83 2.02 -11.85
C LEU A 270 1.46 0.80 -11.20
N MET A 271 0.66 -0.24 -10.91
CA MET A 271 1.15 -1.43 -10.22
C MET A 271 2.13 -2.26 -11.05
N PHE A 272 2.11 -2.12 -12.39
CA PHE A 272 3.09 -2.76 -13.29
C PHE A 272 4.43 -2.00 -13.37
N ARG A 273 4.52 -0.82 -12.76
CA ARG A 273 5.72 0.04 -12.80
C ARG A 273 6.59 -0.09 -11.54
N GLY A 274 6.55 -1.25 -10.88
CA GLY A 274 7.33 -1.50 -9.67
C GLY A 274 8.82 -1.18 -9.82
N GLN A 275 9.44 -1.48 -10.96
CA GLN A 275 10.85 -1.14 -11.23
C GLN A 275 11.14 0.37 -11.18
N THR A 276 10.16 1.20 -11.51
CA THR A 276 10.28 2.68 -11.44
C THR A 276 9.91 3.18 -10.05
N ILE A 277 8.84 2.65 -9.47
CA ILE A 277 8.21 3.18 -8.26
C ILE A 277 8.98 2.74 -6.99
N ILE A 278 9.42 1.49 -6.89
CA ILE A 278 10.09 0.98 -5.69
C ILE A 278 11.38 1.74 -5.34
N PRO A 279 12.26 2.07 -6.29
CA PRO A 279 13.44 2.90 -5.96
C PRO A 279 13.07 4.27 -5.37
N MET A 280 12.03 4.94 -5.89
CA MET A 280 11.56 6.22 -5.36
C MET A 280 10.98 6.04 -3.94
N ILE A 281 10.25 4.95 -3.69
CA ILE A 281 9.74 4.61 -2.37
C ILE A 281 10.90 4.38 -1.40
N ASN A 282 11.88 3.58 -1.77
CA ASN A 282 13.03 3.30 -0.91
C ASN A 282 13.78 4.58 -0.55
N GLU A 283 14.06 5.45 -1.52
CA GLU A 283 14.70 6.75 -1.28
C GLU A 283 13.89 7.62 -0.32
N PHE A 284 12.55 7.66 -0.46
CA PHE A 284 11.68 8.39 0.45
C PHE A 284 11.70 7.79 1.87
N LEU A 285 11.60 6.47 1.99
CA LEU A 285 11.56 5.80 3.29
C LEU A 285 12.91 5.88 4.01
N ASP A 286 14.04 5.87 3.29
CA ASP A 286 15.39 5.96 3.85
C ASP A 286 15.82 7.39 4.21
N ALA A 287 15.13 8.41 3.67
CA ALA A 287 15.43 9.81 3.96
C ALA A 287 15.30 10.09 5.47
N LYS A 288 16.33 10.70 6.06
CA LYS A 288 16.29 11.15 7.46
C LYS A 288 15.34 12.35 7.57
N SER A 289 14.56 12.42 8.66
CA SER A 289 13.77 13.62 8.94
C SER A 289 14.70 14.80 9.21
N SER A 290 14.40 15.94 8.60
CA SER A 290 15.14 17.20 8.80
C SER A 290 14.89 17.84 10.17
N LYS A 291 14.05 17.21 11.01
CA LYS A 291 13.63 17.71 12.34
C LYS A 291 14.32 16.97 13.49
N GLN A 292 15.56 16.53 13.30
CA GLN A 292 16.42 16.10 14.41
C GLN A 292 17.41 17.18 14.77
#